data_340f28c03a7f77264107d7d2d1c1e502
#
_entry.id   340f28c03a7f77264107d7d2d1c1e502
#
_cell.length_a   1.000
_cell.length_b   1.000
_cell.length_c   1.000
_cell.angle_alpha   90.00
_cell.angle_beta   90.00
_cell.angle_gamma   90.00
#
_symmetry.space_group_name_H-M   'P 1'
#
loop_
_entity.id
_entity.type
_entity.pdbx_description
1 polymer ?
#
loop_
_entity_poly.entity_id
_entity_poly.type
_entity_poly.pdbx_seq_one_letter_code
_entity_poly.pdbx_strand_id
1 'polypeptide(L)'
;MPGSSILLILTSFSYILPFSPFLNCYNISSLKKRAEAVFFLPSLLPYQPKISISYSNPYGIRELSYTSLAFSYRKVGVGFINLGTGEINEKTVSLAFARQLSTSQLGVSFYIARIQYEDIIKEHPGVRLGITGDAAFFSYGFTLASRLDKYTPLFSSTFVFNENFGSTSVDLHMELYEAPCISFSQSFSFLPLFDIIIGLSQNPEALFLGLRTKGYISISYSFREIGELGDTHSIGVEYTLGQNYNTSTTTEKGGMF
;
A
#
# COMPACT_ATOMS: atom_id res chain seq x y z
N MET A 1 24.97 10.60 -23.63
CA MET A 1 23.50 10.80 -23.66
C MET A 1 22.91 10.12 -22.42
N PRO A 2 22.72 10.83 -21.30
CA PRO A 2 22.19 10.22 -20.07
C PRO A 2 20.66 10.09 -20.02
N GLY A 3 19.94 10.68 -21.01
CA GLY A 3 18.47 10.70 -20.99
C GLY A 3 17.77 9.38 -21.25
N SER A 4 18.39 8.46 -22.00
CA SER A 4 17.74 7.20 -22.40
C SER A 4 17.64 6.20 -21.23
N SER A 5 18.61 6.19 -20.34
CA SER A 5 18.62 5.26 -19.18
C SER A 5 17.63 5.69 -18.12
N ILE A 6 17.44 6.99 -17.91
CA ILE A 6 16.44 7.54 -16.99
C ILE A 6 15.04 7.27 -17.54
N LEU A 7 14.83 7.38 -18.86
CA LEU A 7 13.54 7.09 -19.49
C LEU A 7 13.18 5.60 -19.38
N LEU A 8 14.15 4.69 -19.50
CA LEU A 8 13.93 3.26 -19.34
C LEU A 8 13.59 2.90 -17.88
N ILE A 9 14.26 3.51 -16.91
CA ILE A 9 13.96 3.38 -15.51
C ILE A 9 12.53 3.93 -15.23
N LEU A 10 12.17 5.08 -15.78
CA LEU A 10 10.86 5.69 -15.56
C LEU A 10 9.73 4.94 -16.28
N THR A 11 9.97 4.35 -17.44
CA THR A 11 8.97 3.49 -18.08
C THR A 11 8.74 2.20 -17.32
N SER A 12 9.77 1.61 -16.74
CA SER A 12 9.65 0.49 -15.80
C SER A 12 8.94 0.93 -14.51
N PHE A 13 9.24 2.12 -14.00
CA PHE A 13 8.62 2.68 -12.81
C PHE A 13 7.15 3.04 -13.00
N SER A 14 6.72 3.51 -14.17
CA SER A 14 5.30 3.80 -14.42
C SER A 14 4.41 2.55 -14.37
N TYR A 15 5.00 1.36 -14.48
CA TYR A 15 4.32 0.08 -14.25
C TYR A 15 4.24 -0.31 -12.77
N ILE A 16 5.18 0.17 -11.96
CA ILE A 16 5.38 -0.24 -10.58
C ILE A 16 4.76 0.78 -9.61
N LEU A 17 4.69 2.06 -9.96
CA LEU A 17 4.46 3.14 -9.02
C LEU A 17 3.07 3.25 -8.40
N PRO A 18 1.97 2.93 -9.05
CA PRO A 18 0.71 2.77 -8.34
C PRO A 18 0.76 1.64 -7.32
N PHE A 19 1.83 0.82 -7.34
CA PHE A 19 1.87 -0.46 -6.65
C PHE A 19 3.02 -0.63 -5.68
N SER A 20 4.14 0.07 -5.85
CA SER A 20 5.38 -0.45 -5.33
C SER A 20 5.88 0.08 -3.98
N PRO A 21 5.97 1.36 -3.66
CA PRO A 21 6.79 1.73 -2.50
C PRO A 21 6.16 1.39 -1.16
N PHE A 22 4.82 1.26 -1.10
CA PHE A 22 4.11 0.94 0.16
C PHE A 22 3.87 -0.54 0.37
N LEU A 23 3.73 -1.34 -0.69
CA LEU A 23 3.44 -2.76 -0.55
C LEU A 23 4.54 -3.53 0.17
N ASN A 24 5.78 -3.10 0.01
CA ASN A 24 6.92 -3.78 0.61
C ASN A 24 7.13 -3.47 2.09
N CYS A 25 6.41 -2.51 2.67
CA CYS A 25 6.50 -2.15 4.09
C CYS A 25 5.24 -2.45 4.86
N TYR A 26 4.17 -2.86 4.19
CA TYR A 26 2.88 -3.07 4.82
C TYR A 26 2.32 -4.44 4.45
N ASN A 27 2.29 -5.34 5.41
CA ASN A 27 1.52 -6.58 5.29
C ASN A 27 0.00 -6.27 5.33
N ILE A 28 -0.84 -7.20 4.91
CA ILE A 28 -2.30 -7.06 4.91
C ILE A 28 -2.83 -6.65 6.29
N SER A 29 -2.25 -7.14 7.37
CA SER A 29 -2.68 -6.79 8.73
C SER A 29 -2.45 -5.32 9.03
N SER A 30 -1.42 -4.71 8.44
CA SER A 30 -1.15 -3.27 8.57
C SER A 30 -2.01 -2.42 7.64
N LEU A 31 -2.43 -2.94 6.50
CA LEU A 31 -3.35 -2.27 5.58
C LEU A 31 -4.81 -2.37 6.03
N LYS A 32 -5.17 -3.38 6.81
CA LYS A 32 -6.49 -3.48 7.44
C LYS A 32 -6.81 -2.16 8.13
N LYS A 33 -7.91 -1.52 7.71
CA LYS A 33 -8.42 -0.25 8.28
C LYS A 33 -7.66 1.01 7.87
N ARG A 34 -6.92 1.05 6.76
CA ARG A 34 -6.24 2.25 6.27
C ARG A 34 -6.95 2.85 5.06
N ALA A 35 -6.94 4.19 4.97
CA ALA A 35 -7.46 4.90 3.81
C ALA A 35 -6.68 4.56 2.53
N GLU A 36 -5.38 4.35 2.63
CA GLU A 36 -4.49 4.00 1.51
C GLU A 36 -4.82 2.67 0.83
N ALA A 37 -5.67 1.82 1.42
CA ALA A 37 -6.16 0.61 0.76
C ALA A 37 -6.81 0.89 -0.61
N VAL A 38 -7.28 2.12 -0.84
CA VAL A 38 -7.80 2.58 -2.14
C VAL A 38 -6.81 2.37 -3.29
N PHE A 39 -5.50 2.44 -3.00
CA PHE A 39 -4.45 2.33 -4.01
C PHE A 39 -3.98 0.91 -4.25
N PHE A 40 -4.12 -0.01 -3.29
CA PHE A 40 -3.43 -1.30 -3.33
C PHE A 40 -4.36 -2.49 -3.26
N LEU A 41 -5.25 -2.51 -2.28
CA LEU A 41 -6.13 -3.64 -2.00
C LEU A 41 -7.50 -3.11 -1.58
N PRO A 42 -8.36 -2.75 -2.54
CA PRO A 42 -9.62 -2.07 -2.27
C PRO A 42 -10.56 -2.86 -1.35
N SER A 43 -10.42 -4.19 -1.27
CA SER A 43 -11.18 -5.01 -0.32
C SER A 43 -10.90 -4.67 1.15
N LEU A 44 -9.76 -4.04 1.48
CA LEU A 44 -9.40 -3.63 2.84
C LEU A 44 -9.87 -2.23 3.23
N LEU A 45 -10.68 -1.56 2.42
CA LEU A 45 -11.21 -0.24 2.78
C LEU A 45 -11.90 -0.28 4.14
N PRO A 46 -11.60 0.68 5.04
CA PRO A 46 -12.20 0.74 6.37
C PRO A 46 -13.67 1.14 6.31
N TYR A 47 -14.42 0.74 7.33
CA TYR A 47 -15.79 1.22 7.52
C TYR A 47 -15.82 2.61 8.17
N GLN A 48 -14.87 2.87 9.08
CA GLN A 48 -14.73 4.16 9.77
C GLN A 48 -14.15 5.20 8.80
N PRO A 49 -14.56 6.48 8.94
CA PRO A 49 -13.98 7.54 8.13
C PRO A 49 -12.51 7.77 8.49
N LYS A 50 -11.66 7.72 7.50
CA LYS A 50 -10.22 7.92 7.64
C LYS A 50 -9.68 8.80 6.54
N ILE A 51 -8.70 9.60 6.89
CA ILE A 51 -7.89 10.39 5.96
C ILE A 51 -6.43 10.07 6.21
N SER A 52 -5.66 9.88 5.15
CA SER A 52 -4.22 9.70 5.24
C SER A 52 -3.48 10.57 4.24
N ILE A 53 -2.32 11.03 4.66
CA ILE A 53 -1.34 11.74 3.82
C ILE A 53 -0.02 11.02 4.00
N SER A 54 0.69 10.79 2.90
CA SER A 54 2.04 10.25 2.96
C SER A 54 2.96 10.90 1.95
N TYR A 55 4.24 10.88 2.27
CA TYR A 55 5.33 11.34 1.42
C TYR A 55 6.41 10.25 1.38
N SER A 56 6.99 10.05 0.21
CA SER A 56 8.13 9.16 0.05
C SER A 56 9.15 9.77 -0.91
N ASN A 57 10.40 9.50 -0.62
CA ASN A 57 11.54 9.91 -1.43
C ASN A 57 12.34 8.66 -1.83
N PRO A 58 12.01 8.03 -2.96
CA PRO A 58 12.73 6.87 -3.46
C PRO A 58 14.17 7.21 -3.82
N TYR A 59 15.10 6.38 -3.35
CA TYR A 59 16.53 6.47 -3.67
C TYR A 59 17.20 7.81 -3.31
N GLY A 60 16.59 8.61 -2.43
CA GLY A 60 17.06 9.96 -2.16
C GLY A 60 16.91 10.95 -3.32
N ILE A 61 16.25 10.53 -4.42
CA ILE A 61 16.09 11.34 -5.64
C ILE A 61 14.83 12.19 -5.49
N ARG A 62 15.00 13.49 -5.36
CA ARG A 62 13.90 14.44 -5.14
C ARG A 62 12.88 14.43 -6.28
N GLU A 63 13.36 14.25 -7.51
CA GLU A 63 12.55 14.21 -8.73
C GLU A 63 11.62 12.99 -8.78
N LEU A 64 11.92 11.95 -8.04
CA LEU A 64 11.11 10.74 -7.88
C LEU A 64 10.24 10.74 -6.63
N SER A 65 10.28 11.83 -5.85
CA SER A 65 9.45 11.91 -4.65
C SER A 65 7.96 11.87 -5.00
N TYR A 66 7.17 11.24 -4.14
CA TYR A 66 5.73 11.25 -4.32
C TYR A 66 4.99 11.58 -3.04
N THR A 67 3.82 12.14 -3.21
CA THR A 67 2.87 12.44 -2.16
C THR A 67 1.57 11.71 -2.45
N SER A 68 0.97 11.11 -1.44
CA SER A 68 -0.38 10.54 -1.57
C SER A 68 -1.34 11.16 -0.57
N LEU A 69 -2.59 11.25 -0.98
CA LEU A 69 -3.73 11.64 -0.15
C LEU A 69 -4.82 10.59 -0.37
N ALA A 70 -5.37 10.03 0.70
CA ALA A 70 -6.48 9.10 0.61
C ALA A 70 -7.54 9.44 1.66
N PHE A 71 -8.78 9.25 1.27
CA PHE A 71 -9.95 9.32 2.15
C PHE A 71 -10.78 8.05 1.97
N SER A 72 -11.33 7.54 3.06
CA SER A 72 -12.23 6.40 3.03
C SER A 72 -13.35 6.54 4.05
N TYR A 73 -14.54 6.07 3.69
CA TYR A 73 -15.72 6.01 4.55
C TYR A 73 -16.69 4.94 4.08
N ARG A 74 -17.19 4.12 5.00
CA ARG A 74 -18.20 3.08 4.72
C ARG A 74 -17.83 2.19 3.53
N LYS A 75 -16.58 1.76 3.46
CA LYS A 75 -16.09 0.90 2.36
C LYS A 75 -16.05 1.58 0.99
N VAL A 76 -16.12 2.89 0.94
CA VAL A 76 -15.84 3.71 -0.25
C VAL A 76 -14.54 4.47 0.00
N GLY A 77 -13.69 4.59 -0.99
CA GLY A 77 -12.42 5.31 -0.88
C GLY A 77 -12.12 6.13 -2.11
N VAL A 78 -11.50 7.28 -1.89
CA VAL A 78 -10.94 8.14 -2.95
C VAL A 78 -9.48 8.39 -2.62
N GLY A 79 -8.63 8.36 -3.63
CA GLY A 79 -7.21 8.57 -3.47
C GLY A 79 -6.61 9.39 -4.58
N PHE A 80 -5.56 10.11 -4.22
CA PHE A 80 -4.74 10.90 -5.14
C PHE A 80 -3.26 10.63 -4.85
N ILE A 81 -2.49 10.37 -5.90
CA ILE A 81 -1.03 10.26 -5.85
C ILE A 81 -0.46 11.28 -6.82
N ASN A 82 0.57 12.00 -6.40
CA ASN A 82 1.38 12.85 -7.24
C ASN A 82 2.83 12.40 -7.10
N LEU A 83 3.41 11.95 -8.21
CA LEU A 83 4.79 11.51 -8.31
C LEU A 83 5.56 12.49 -9.18
N GLY A 84 6.78 12.77 -8.79
CA GLY A 84 7.72 13.58 -9.54
C GLY A 84 7.51 15.08 -9.36
N THR A 85 8.51 15.81 -9.81
CA THR A 85 8.55 17.28 -9.82
C THR A 85 9.18 17.76 -11.12
N GLY A 86 8.64 18.82 -11.71
CA GLY A 86 9.19 19.42 -12.91
C GLY A 86 8.75 18.74 -14.19
N GLU A 87 9.70 18.37 -15.05
CA GLU A 87 9.45 17.87 -16.41
C GLU A 87 8.78 16.50 -16.47
N ILE A 88 8.93 15.70 -15.41
CA ILE A 88 8.32 14.38 -15.29
C ILE A 88 7.38 14.40 -14.09
N ASN A 89 6.11 14.20 -14.36
CA ASN A 89 5.09 14.18 -13.32
C ASN A 89 4.05 13.13 -13.65
N GLU A 90 3.70 12.31 -12.65
CA GLU A 90 2.57 11.39 -12.73
C GLU A 90 1.54 11.74 -11.66
N LYS A 91 0.29 11.85 -12.06
CA LYS A 91 -0.85 12.06 -11.18
C LYS A 91 -1.83 10.92 -11.32
N THR A 92 -2.12 10.24 -10.23
CA THR A 92 -3.11 9.15 -10.22
C THR A 92 -4.27 9.52 -9.33
N VAL A 93 -5.49 9.40 -9.85
CA VAL A 93 -6.73 9.48 -9.10
C VAL A 93 -7.36 8.09 -9.05
N SER A 94 -7.82 7.69 -7.88
CA SER A 94 -8.45 6.38 -7.67
C SER A 94 -9.78 6.52 -6.94
N LEU A 95 -10.77 5.72 -7.35
CA LEU A 95 -12.06 5.56 -6.68
C LEU A 95 -12.25 4.07 -6.39
N ALA A 96 -12.54 3.72 -5.16
CA ALA A 96 -12.64 2.32 -4.75
C ALA A 96 -13.87 2.04 -3.91
N PHE A 97 -14.36 0.81 -4.02
CA PHE A 97 -15.52 0.27 -3.30
C PHE A 97 -15.18 -1.10 -2.75
N ALA A 98 -15.67 -1.40 -1.56
CA ALA A 98 -15.55 -2.74 -0.98
C ALA A 98 -16.89 -3.22 -0.44
N ARG A 99 -17.06 -4.54 -0.44
CA ARG A 99 -18.25 -5.20 0.11
C ARG A 99 -17.85 -6.43 0.91
N GLN A 100 -18.44 -6.57 2.08
CA GLN A 100 -18.31 -7.77 2.90
C GLN A 100 -19.19 -8.88 2.32
N LEU A 101 -18.59 -10.06 2.17
CA LEU A 101 -19.25 -11.30 1.81
C LEU A 101 -18.89 -12.30 2.92
N SER A 102 -19.86 -12.77 3.71
CA SER A 102 -19.60 -13.78 4.74
C SER A 102 -18.19 -13.65 5.38
N THR A 103 -17.26 -14.56 5.08
CA THR A 103 -15.89 -14.62 5.59
C THR A 103 -14.87 -13.81 4.77
N SER A 104 -15.27 -13.30 3.60
CA SER A 104 -14.36 -12.60 2.69
C SER A 104 -14.85 -11.19 2.40
N GLN A 105 -13.95 -10.33 1.93
CA GLN A 105 -14.28 -9.01 1.40
C GLN A 105 -13.84 -8.91 -0.05
N LEU A 106 -14.72 -8.40 -0.89
CA LEU A 106 -14.39 -8.03 -2.27
C LEU A 106 -14.23 -6.53 -2.38
N GLY A 107 -13.35 -6.10 -3.26
CA GLY A 107 -13.16 -4.69 -3.57
C GLY A 107 -12.87 -4.48 -5.03
N VAL A 108 -13.27 -3.32 -5.53
CA VAL A 108 -12.94 -2.84 -6.87
C VAL A 108 -12.43 -1.40 -6.77
N SER A 109 -11.42 -1.07 -7.53
CA SER A 109 -10.96 0.30 -7.68
C SER A 109 -10.76 0.62 -9.15
N PHE A 110 -11.20 1.81 -9.54
CA PHE A 110 -10.95 2.41 -10.84
C PHE A 110 -9.94 3.52 -10.64
N TYR A 111 -8.97 3.62 -11.53
CA TYR A 111 -7.97 4.68 -11.46
C TYR A 111 -7.66 5.23 -12.84
N ILE A 112 -7.19 6.47 -12.86
CA ILE A 112 -6.64 7.13 -14.04
C ILE A 112 -5.27 7.66 -13.61
N ALA A 113 -4.22 7.18 -14.28
CA ALA A 113 -2.88 7.70 -14.15
C ALA A 113 -2.59 8.63 -15.33
N ARG A 114 -2.27 9.88 -15.05
CA ARG A 114 -1.87 10.88 -16.03
C ARG A 114 -0.38 11.12 -15.90
N ILE A 115 0.35 10.75 -16.94
CA ILE A 115 1.79 10.93 -17.03
C ILE A 115 2.06 12.13 -17.94
N GLN A 116 2.84 13.06 -17.46
CA GLN A 116 3.33 14.21 -18.19
C GLN A 116 4.85 14.11 -18.31
N TYR A 117 5.36 14.17 -19.51
CA TYR A 117 6.77 14.27 -19.80
C TYR A 117 6.95 15.37 -20.86
N GLU A 118 7.59 16.47 -20.48
CA GLU A 118 7.65 17.71 -21.29
C GLU A 118 6.23 18.10 -21.76
N ASP A 119 6.02 18.22 -23.07
CA ASP A 119 4.73 18.56 -23.68
C ASP A 119 3.83 17.33 -23.96
N ILE A 120 4.30 16.13 -23.66
CA ILE A 120 3.56 14.89 -23.91
C ILE A 120 2.73 14.53 -22.68
N ILE A 121 1.43 14.45 -22.85
CA ILE A 121 0.49 14.00 -21.84
C ILE A 121 -0.13 12.67 -22.30
N LYS A 122 -0.07 11.66 -21.41
CA LYS A 122 -0.73 10.37 -21.63
C LYS A 122 -1.58 10.02 -20.42
N GLU A 123 -2.78 9.52 -20.68
CA GLU A 123 -3.70 9.06 -19.66
C GLU A 123 -3.87 7.54 -19.77
N HIS A 124 -3.78 6.87 -18.64
CA HIS A 124 -3.84 5.42 -18.54
C HIS A 124 -4.94 5.04 -17.54
N PRO A 125 -6.15 4.75 -18.04
CA PRO A 125 -7.20 4.21 -17.19
C PRO A 125 -6.88 2.77 -16.79
N GLY A 126 -7.28 2.40 -15.58
CA GLY A 126 -7.09 1.04 -15.10
C GLY A 126 -8.13 0.63 -14.07
N VAL A 127 -8.15 -0.66 -13.82
CA VAL A 127 -9.05 -1.30 -12.86
C VAL A 127 -8.24 -2.24 -11.97
N ARG A 128 -8.66 -2.33 -10.72
CA ARG A 128 -8.10 -3.26 -9.74
C ARG A 128 -9.23 -3.99 -9.04
N LEU A 129 -9.11 -5.30 -8.95
CA LEU A 129 -9.99 -6.18 -8.19
C LEU A 129 -9.21 -6.73 -7.00
N GLY A 130 -9.83 -6.79 -5.84
CA GLY A 130 -9.22 -7.33 -4.65
C GLY A 130 -10.18 -8.25 -3.91
N ILE A 131 -9.64 -9.32 -3.34
CA ILE A 131 -10.33 -10.18 -2.40
C ILE A 131 -9.45 -10.38 -1.17
N THR A 132 -10.06 -10.30 0.00
CA THR A 132 -9.38 -10.63 1.27
C THR A 132 -10.29 -11.51 2.11
N GLY A 133 -9.70 -12.32 2.96
CA GLY A 133 -10.41 -13.15 3.90
C GLY A 133 -9.51 -13.61 5.04
N ASP A 134 -10.16 -14.16 6.05
CA ASP A 134 -9.51 -14.74 7.21
C ASP A 134 -9.80 -16.25 7.23
N ALA A 135 -8.75 -17.04 7.37
CA ALA A 135 -8.81 -18.47 7.66
C ALA A 135 -8.39 -18.69 9.13
N ALA A 136 -8.51 -19.93 9.63
CA ALA A 136 -8.26 -20.22 11.04
C ALA A 136 -6.86 -19.76 11.54
N PHE A 137 -5.83 -19.89 10.70
CA PHE A 137 -4.44 -19.63 11.09
C PHE A 137 -3.80 -18.47 10.33
N PHE A 138 -4.42 -17.95 9.28
CA PHE A 138 -3.85 -16.89 8.46
C PHE A 138 -4.94 -16.03 7.82
N SER A 139 -4.59 -14.81 7.49
CA SER A 139 -5.35 -13.93 6.61
C SER A 139 -4.73 -13.96 5.22
N TYR A 140 -5.54 -13.80 4.18
CA TYR A 140 -5.07 -13.75 2.81
C TYR A 140 -5.63 -12.56 2.05
N GLY A 141 -4.90 -12.13 1.04
CA GLY A 141 -5.34 -11.12 0.10
C GLY A 141 -4.81 -11.40 -1.30
N PHE A 142 -5.67 -11.19 -2.28
CA PHE A 142 -5.31 -11.29 -3.68
C PHE A 142 -5.76 -10.02 -4.40
N THR A 143 -4.92 -9.53 -5.28
CA THR A 143 -5.23 -8.38 -6.13
C THR A 143 -4.90 -8.72 -7.56
N LEU A 144 -5.81 -8.39 -8.46
CA LEU A 144 -5.58 -8.36 -9.88
C LEU A 144 -5.79 -6.93 -10.36
N ALA A 145 -4.78 -6.34 -10.94
CA ALA A 145 -4.88 -5.01 -11.52
C ALA A 145 -4.50 -5.06 -13.00
N SER A 146 -5.11 -4.23 -13.80
CA SER A 146 -4.79 -4.10 -15.22
C SER A 146 -5.00 -2.68 -15.69
N ARG A 147 -4.11 -2.23 -16.56
CA ARG A 147 -4.35 -1.05 -17.37
C ARG A 147 -5.26 -1.43 -18.53
N LEU A 148 -6.23 -0.59 -18.83
CA LEU A 148 -7.21 -0.86 -19.87
C LEU A 148 -6.66 -0.58 -21.29
N ASP A 149 -5.60 0.24 -21.38
CA ASP A 149 -4.98 0.64 -22.64
C ASP A 149 -3.92 -0.34 -23.16
N LYS A 150 -3.32 -1.17 -22.28
CA LYS A 150 -2.22 -2.08 -22.67
C LYS A 150 -2.38 -3.55 -22.24
N TYR A 151 -3.45 -3.88 -21.52
CA TYR A 151 -3.68 -5.25 -21.01
C TYR A 151 -2.46 -5.86 -20.30
N THR A 152 -1.81 -5.08 -19.43
CA THR A 152 -0.71 -5.57 -18.60
C THR A 152 -1.26 -5.95 -17.22
N PRO A 153 -1.61 -7.22 -17.01
CA PRO A 153 -2.11 -7.65 -15.71
C PRO A 153 -0.97 -7.72 -14.70
N LEU A 154 -1.24 -7.16 -13.52
CA LEU A 154 -0.45 -7.31 -12.32
C LEU A 154 -1.24 -8.16 -11.34
N PHE A 155 -0.64 -9.23 -10.88
CA PHE A 155 -1.17 -10.06 -9.81
C PHE A 155 -0.35 -9.86 -8.54
N SER A 156 -1.06 -9.72 -7.41
CA SER A 156 -0.42 -9.71 -6.10
C SER A 156 -1.15 -10.64 -5.15
N SER A 157 -0.41 -11.36 -4.34
CA SER A 157 -0.97 -12.15 -3.23
C SER A 157 -0.21 -11.87 -1.96
N THR A 158 -0.91 -11.88 -0.84
CA THR A 158 -0.34 -11.72 0.48
C THR A 158 -0.95 -12.74 1.41
N PHE A 159 -0.11 -13.40 2.20
CA PHE A 159 -0.51 -14.30 3.28
C PHE A 159 0.05 -13.75 4.59
N VAL A 160 -0.78 -13.63 5.60
CA VAL A 160 -0.42 -13.11 6.93
C VAL A 160 -0.74 -14.17 7.97
N PHE A 161 0.27 -14.65 8.65
CA PHE A 161 0.18 -15.56 9.79
C PHE A 161 0.19 -14.73 11.06
N ASN A 162 -0.90 -14.80 11.82
CA ASN A 162 -1.02 -14.06 13.06
C ASN A 162 -0.41 -14.85 14.22
N GLU A 163 0.39 -14.18 15.02
CA GLU A 163 1.09 -14.69 16.18
C GLU A 163 0.72 -13.87 17.42
N ASN A 164 1.05 -14.38 18.62
CA ASN A 164 0.71 -13.70 19.88
C ASN A 164 1.30 -12.29 20.00
N PHE A 165 2.49 -12.06 19.44
CA PHE A 165 3.22 -10.79 19.54
C PHE A 165 3.39 -10.05 18.21
N GLY A 166 2.69 -10.48 17.17
CA GLY A 166 2.81 -9.85 15.88
C GLY A 166 2.23 -10.66 14.74
N SER A 167 2.82 -10.52 13.57
CA SER A 167 2.42 -11.30 12.41
C SER A 167 3.57 -11.44 11.42
N THR A 168 3.63 -12.58 10.77
CA THR A 168 4.53 -12.85 9.64
C THR A 168 3.74 -12.72 8.35
N SER A 169 4.27 -12.00 7.36
CA SER A 169 3.67 -11.94 6.03
C SER A 169 4.61 -12.42 4.93
N VAL A 170 4.01 -13.01 3.92
CA VAL A 170 4.66 -13.38 2.66
C VAL A 170 3.86 -12.73 1.54
N ASP A 171 4.52 -11.92 0.74
CA ASP A 171 3.92 -11.21 -0.36
C ASP A 171 4.56 -11.67 -1.67
N LEU A 172 3.73 -11.86 -2.69
CA LEU A 172 4.15 -12.19 -4.06
C LEU A 172 3.54 -11.16 -5.00
N HIS A 173 4.38 -10.55 -5.84
CA HIS A 173 3.97 -9.67 -6.92
C HIS A 173 4.47 -10.22 -8.22
N MET A 174 3.59 -10.30 -9.20
CA MET A 174 3.88 -10.81 -10.54
C MET A 174 3.34 -9.83 -11.57
N GLU A 175 4.20 -9.35 -12.42
CA GLU A 175 3.84 -8.59 -13.61
C GLU A 175 4.18 -9.42 -14.84
N LEU A 176 3.37 -9.27 -15.90
CA LEU A 176 3.59 -10.01 -17.15
C LEU A 176 4.94 -9.59 -17.73
N TYR A 177 5.82 -10.57 -18.02
CA TYR A 177 7.18 -10.41 -18.55
C TYR A 177 8.25 -9.91 -17.57
N GLU A 178 7.94 -9.77 -16.28
CA GLU A 178 8.93 -9.43 -15.25
C GLU A 178 9.20 -10.60 -14.31
N ALA A 179 10.36 -10.56 -13.66
CA ALA A 179 10.67 -11.54 -12.63
C ALA A 179 9.76 -11.31 -11.40
N PRO A 180 9.18 -12.37 -10.81
CA PRO A 180 8.33 -12.22 -9.65
C PRO A 180 9.09 -11.58 -8.48
N CYS A 181 8.45 -10.61 -7.83
CA CYS A 181 8.94 -10.03 -6.58
C CYS A 181 8.34 -10.80 -5.40
N ILE A 182 9.19 -11.32 -4.54
CA ILE A 182 8.79 -12.01 -3.31
C ILE A 182 9.30 -11.18 -2.14
N SER A 183 8.44 -10.89 -1.18
CA SER A 183 8.86 -10.26 0.07
C SER A 183 8.38 -11.05 1.28
N PHE A 184 9.17 -10.98 2.31
CA PHE A 184 8.91 -11.58 3.61
C PHE A 184 9.03 -10.50 4.67
N SER A 185 8.05 -10.38 5.55
CA SER A 185 8.13 -9.43 6.65
C SER A 185 7.61 -10.00 7.97
N GLN A 186 8.20 -9.51 9.05
CA GLN A 186 7.79 -9.76 10.41
C GLN A 186 7.34 -8.45 11.06
N SER A 187 6.13 -8.42 11.55
CA SER A 187 5.57 -7.33 12.33
C SER A 187 5.58 -7.71 13.82
N PHE A 188 6.03 -6.79 14.65
CA PHE A 188 6.10 -6.94 16.10
C PHE A 188 5.20 -5.91 16.76
N SER A 189 4.29 -6.37 17.60
CA SER A 189 3.28 -5.57 18.30
C SER A 189 3.43 -5.67 19.83
N PHE A 190 4.66 -5.72 20.34
CA PHE A 190 4.93 -5.86 21.78
C PHE A 190 4.44 -4.67 22.59
N LEU A 191 4.46 -3.48 21.99
CA LEU A 191 4.06 -2.25 22.64
C LEU A 191 2.63 -1.89 22.24
N PRO A 192 1.79 -1.48 23.17
CA PRO A 192 0.40 -1.11 22.86
C PRO A 192 0.30 0.08 21.91
N LEU A 193 1.37 0.90 21.82
CA LEU A 193 1.40 2.14 21.03
C LEU A 193 2.14 2.02 19.70
N PHE A 194 2.94 0.97 19.49
CA PHE A 194 3.83 0.86 18.33
C PHE A 194 3.76 -0.51 17.68
N ASP A 195 3.88 -0.51 16.35
CA ASP A 195 4.23 -1.68 15.54
C ASP A 195 5.61 -1.44 14.92
N ILE A 196 6.48 -2.44 14.98
CA ILE A 196 7.76 -2.46 14.28
C ILE A 196 7.66 -3.52 13.19
N ILE A 197 8.07 -3.22 11.98
CA ILE A 197 8.03 -4.12 10.83
C ILE A 197 9.44 -4.23 10.28
N ILE A 198 9.91 -5.45 10.10
CA ILE A 198 11.21 -5.73 9.48
C ILE A 198 10.95 -6.72 8.35
N GLY A 199 11.61 -6.55 7.22
CA GLY A 199 11.44 -7.49 6.13
C GLY A 199 12.52 -7.40 5.07
N LEU A 200 12.45 -8.38 4.18
CA LEU A 200 13.35 -8.56 3.06
C LEU A 200 12.51 -8.75 1.80
N SER A 201 13.02 -8.29 0.68
CA SER A 201 12.44 -8.62 -0.63
C SER A 201 13.51 -9.11 -1.60
N GLN A 202 13.06 -9.90 -2.57
CA GLN A 202 13.84 -10.34 -3.72
C GLN A 202 13.18 -9.76 -4.96
N ASN A 203 14.00 -9.30 -5.91
CA ASN A 203 13.59 -8.66 -7.16
C ASN A 203 12.71 -7.38 -6.96
N PRO A 204 13.27 -6.26 -6.49
CA PRO A 204 14.69 -6.08 -6.17
C PRO A 204 15.05 -6.60 -4.77
N GLU A 205 16.33 -6.95 -4.59
CA GLU A 205 16.86 -7.24 -3.25
C GLU A 205 16.79 -5.98 -2.41
N ALA A 206 16.05 -6.05 -1.31
CA ALA A 206 15.92 -4.92 -0.39
C ALA A 206 15.68 -5.39 1.04
N LEU A 207 16.27 -4.64 1.97
CA LEU A 207 15.94 -4.66 3.38
C LEU A 207 14.98 -3.51 3.68
N PHE A 208 13.94 -3.75 4.47
CA PHE A 208 13.07 -2.67 4.92
C PHE A 208 12.79 -2.73 6.42
N LEU A 209 12.63 -1.55 6.99
CA LEU A 209 12.27 -1.31 8.37
C LEU A 209 11.10 -0.33 8.42
N GLY A 210 10.07 -0.66 9.19
CA GLY A 210 8.92 0.20 9.41
C GLY A 210 8.64 0.43 10.89
N LEU A 211 8.19 1.61 11.22
CA LEU A 211 7.68 1.98 12.53
C LEU A 211 6.31 2.65 12.38
N ARG A 212 5.35 2.24 13.17
CA ARG A 212 4.00 2.84 13.15
C ARG A 212 3.44 3.01 14.55
N THR A 213 2.90 4.18 14.84
CA THR A 213 2.10 4.40 16.04
C THR A 213 0.67 3.88 15.85
N LYS A 214 0.03 3.45 16.94
CA LYS A 214 -1.39 3.07 17.01
C LYS A 214 -2.20 4.20 17.64
N GLY A 215 -3.44 4.39 17.20
CA GLY A 215 -4.34 5.38 17.76
C GLY A 215 -5.17 6.10 16.72
N TYR A 216 -5.82 7.18 17.14
CA TYR A 216 -6.63 8.03 16.25
C TYR A 216 -5.78 8.75 15.21
N ILE A 217 -4.60 9.18 15.65
CA ILE A 217 -3.55 9.67 14.79
C ILE A 217 -2.50 8.57 14.75
N SER A 218 -2.27 8.00 13.59
CA SER A 218 -1.22 7.03 13.35
C SER A 218 -0.15 7.67 12.49
N ILE A 219 1.08 7.70 13.00
CA ILE A 219 2.25 8.16 12.27
C ILE A 219 3.03 6.92 11.87
N SER A 220 3.42 6.82 10.63
CA SER A 220 4.25 5.75 10.11
C SER A 220 5.52 6.31 9.49
N TYR A 221 6.61 5.63 9.70
CA TYR A 221 7.87 5.85 9.02
C TYR A 221 8.35 4.52 8.48
N SER A 222 8.90 4.53 7.27
CA SER A 222 9.57 3.36 6.73
C SER A 222 10.85 3.75 6.00
N PHE A 223 11.81 2.86 6.12
CA PHE A 223 13.10 2.89 5.46
C PHE A 223 13.24 1.62 4.63
N ARG A 224 13.76 1.75 3.43
CA ARG A 224 14.06 0.64 2.54
C ARG A 224 15.38 0.89 1.86
N GLU A 225 16.30 -0.05 1.99
CA GLU A 225 17.59 -0.08 1.30
C GLU A 225 17.46 -1.01 0.10
N ILE A 226 17.82 -0.53 -1.08
CA ILE A 226 17.72 -1.27 -2.34
C ILE A 226 19.09 -1.32 -3.00
N GLY A 227 19.97 -2.15 -2.47
CA GLY A 227 21.30 -2.38 -3.05
C GLY A 227 22.00 -1.11 -3.53
N GLU A 228 22.44 -1.12 -4.78
CA GLU A 228 23.15 0.01 -5.40
C GLU A 228 22.26 1.23 -5.75
N LEU A 229 20.92 1.06 -5.72
CA LEU A 229 20.00 2.13 -6.07
C LEU A 229 19.85 3.19 -4.96
N GLY A 230 20.23 2.85 -3.73
CA GLY A 230 20.15 3.74 -2.57
C GLY A 230 18.89 3.56 -1.74
N ASP A 231 18.69 4.49 -0.81
CA ASP A 231 17.70 4.40 0.24
C ASP A 231 16.38 5.08 -0.13
N THR A 232 15.29 4.49 0.32
CA THR A 232 13.95 5.05 0.22
C THR A 232 13.42 5.35 1.61
N HIS A 233 13.03 6.59 1.84
CA HIS A 233 12.41 7.03 3.07
C HIS A 233 10.94 7.38 2.82
N SER A 234 10.05 6.94 3.71
CA SER A 234 8.64 7.28 3.61
C SER A 234 8.08 7.66 4.98
N ILE A 235 7.25 8.67 5.00
CA ILE A 235 6.52 9.11 6.19
C ILE A 235 5.04 9.22 5.85
N GLY A 236 4.18 8.81 6.77
CA GLY A 236 2.74 8.92 6.61
C GLY A 236 2.04 9.29 7.89
N VAL A 237 0.92 9.97 7.77
CA VAL A 237 0.01 10.30 8.85
C VAL A 237 -1.39 9.88 8.45
N GLU A 238 -2.06 9.13 9.31
CA GLU A 238 -3.45 8.75 9.14
C GLU A 238 -4.27 9.25 10.35
N TYR A 239 -5.41 9.83 10.07
CA TYR A 239 -6.37 10.28 11.07
C TYR A 239 -7.71 9.57 10.94
N THR A 240 -8.23 9.02 12.05
CA THR A 240 -9.56 8.40 12.11
C THR A 240 -10.57 9.41 12.64
N LEU A 241 -11.56 9.77 11.81
CA LEU A 241 -12.60 10.74 12.14
C LEU A 241 -13.73 10.10 12.96
N GLY A 242 -14.31 10.82 13.92
CA GLY A 242 -15.64 10.51 14.47
C GLY A 242 -15.74 9.42 15.53
N GLN A 243 -14.67 9.07 16.25
CA GLN A 243 -14.84 8.35 17.52
C GLN A 243 -14.96 9.35 18.65
N ASN A 244 -16.20 9.51 19.17
CA ASN A 244 -16.42 10.19 20.44
C ASN A 244 -15.65 9.45 21.54
N TYR A 245 -14.99 10.20 22.40
CA TYR A 245 -14.34 9.73 23.64
C TYR A 245 -15.39 9.17 24.63
N ASN A 246 -15.99 8.05 24.29
CA ASN A 246 -16.61 7.23 25.32
C ASN A 246 -15.52 6.29 25.85
N THR A 247 -14.86 6.74 26.90
CA THR A 247 -14.09 5.89 27.81
C THR A 247 -15.03 4.89 28.50
N SER A 248 -15.51 3.92 27.76
CA SER A 248 -16.04 2.70 28.35
C SER A 248 -14.91 1.68 28.31
N THR A 249 -14.16 1.60 29.39
CA THR A 249 -13.45 0.39 29.83
C THR A 249 -14.45 -0.75 29.90
N THR A 250 -14.76 -1.34 28.76
CA THR A 250 -15.43 -2.64 28.77
C THR A 250 -14.33 -3.66 29.01
N THR A 251 -14.17 -4.00 30.27
CA THR A 251 -13.53 -5.22 30.74
C THR A 251 -14.26 -6.36 30.03
N GLU A 252 -13.68 -6.94 28.97
CA GLU A 252 -14.10 -8.23 28.46
C GLU A 252 -13.84 -9.25 29.56
N LYS A 253 -14.92 -9.54 30.29
CA LYS A 253 -14.98 -10.70 31.17
C LYS A 253 -14.80 -11.93 30.28
N GLY A 254 -13.71 -12.64 30.53
CA GLY A 254 -13.49 -13.97 30.00
C GLY A 254 -14.71 -14.87 30.26
N GLY A 255 -15.34 -15.30 29.20
CA GLY A 255 -16.24 -16.42 29.17
C GLY A 255 -15.41 -17.66 28.86
N MET A 256 -15.04 -18.41 29.90
CA MET A 256 -14.80 -19.86 29.77
C MET A 256 -16.08 -20.51 29.23
N PHE A 257 -15.95 -21.17 28.09
CA PHE A 257 -16.53 -22.50 27.81
C PHE A 257 -15.87 -23.01 26.54
#